data_b1cb3b22d69c7c22b99f3614ee7efd3e
#
_entry.id   b1cb3b22d69c7c22b99f3614ee7efd3e
#
_cell.length_a   1.000
_cell.length_b   1.000
_cell.length_c   1.000
_cell.angle_alpha   90.00
_cell.angle_beta   90.00
_cell.angle_gamma   90.00
#
_symmetry.space_group_name_H-M   'P 1'
#
loop_
_entity.id
_entity.type
_entity.pdbx_description
1 polymer ?
#
loop_
_entity_poly.entity_id
_entity_poly.type
_entity_poly.pdbx_seq_one_letter_code
_entity_poly.pdbx_strand_id
1 'polypeptide(L)'
;MLDQQAASLRACAILSLTLMLLSAASLVAQEPTATKYDHNKKPNILWLVAEDFGPHLGCYGTQEVFTPNLDQMAAEGVRYTKFFTTAPVCSASRSAWMTGMYQTTIGAHNHRSHRDDGYKLPEGVQLLSHRLQKAGYFTANIRETPAAWGFRGSGKTDFNFNLDEPAFESDKWSDLATHQPFYAQINFQETHRNFKAPKRADPAKVEVPPYYPDHEVVRQDWAQYLDAASELDRKVGLVLAQLKAEGLDKNTVVVFFGDNGSAHVRGKQFCYDSGLHVPLIIRWPAEINRHKHMKTQGTVNRDLVAAIDLAATFTLLANVPGWDKMDGKPFIGDFSGPSREYVFGARDRCDETVFRLRTVRSSQYRYIRNFTPHQPLLAANDYKERQYPVWNLLKELAAENKLGPLALPLVAPTMPEEEFYDLEADPHETKNLIADPALKEVIAQHRRQLDKWIDETKDQGAIMEPAEVAKNEGRTKPASPKSGPTKAKGKKKQ
;
A
#
# COMPACT_ATOMS: atom_id res chain seq x y z
N MET A 1 69.10 -50.42 20.70
CA MET A 1 67.67 -50.74 20.98
C MET A 1 66.76 -49.51 21.08
N LEU A 2 67.31 -48.32 21.10
CA LEU A 2 66.47 -47.10 21.20
C LEU A 2 66.04 -46.53 19.86
N ASP A 3 66.67 -46.88 18.73
CA ASP A 3 66.38 -46.34 17.41
C ASP A 3 65.21 -47.06 16.64
N GLN A 4 64.88 -48.29 17.03
CA GLN A 4 63.75 -49.01 16.36
C GLN A 4 62.37 -48.62 16.90
N GLN A 5 62.30 -48.12 18.14
CA GLN A 5 61.03 -47.63 18.70
C GLN A 5 60.59 -46.25 18.15
N ALA A 6 61.55 -45.41 17.77
CA ALA A 6 61.24 -44.08 17.21
C ALA A 6 60.71 -44.15 15.78
N ALA A 7 61.08 -45.17 14.99
CA ALA A 7 60.56 -45.34 13.60
C ALA A 7 59.13 -45.86 13.55
N SER A 8 58.71 -46.72 14.50
CA SER A 8 57.35 -47.28 14.56
C SER A 8 56.31 -46.26 15.02
N LEU A 9 56.69 -45.32 15.89
CA LEU A 9 55.77 -44.24 16.34
C LEU A 9 55.58 -43.17 15.29
N ARG A 10 56.53 -42.91 14.40
CA ARG A 10 56.38 -41.96 13.29
C ARG A 10 55.54 -42.54 12.18
N ALA A 11 55.59 -43.83 11.91
CA ALA A 11 54.74 -44.48 10.90
C ALA A 11 53.23 -44.51 11.30
N CYS A 12 52.92 -44.77 12.57
CA CYS A 12 51.61 -44.76 13.11
C CYS A 12 50.98 -43.32 13.13
N ALA A 13 51.77 -42.29 13.42
CA ALA A 13 51.28 -40.90 13.44
C ALA A 13 50.95 -40.37 12.02
N ILE A 14 51.73 -40.75 11.02
CA ILE A 14 51.51 -40.36 9.64
C ILE A 14 50.28 -41.07 9.06
N LEU A 15 50.04 -42.35 9.40
CA LEU A 15 48.86 -43.09 8.94
C LEU A 15 47.55 -42.61 9.58
N SER A 16 47.60 -42.15 10.83
CA SER A 16 46.45 -41.59 11.54
C SER A 16 46.09 -40.17 11.02
N LEU A 17 47.05 -39.37 10.60
CA LEU A 17 46.85 -38.04 10.07
C LEU A 17 46.30 -38.09 8.63
N THR A 18 46.68 -39.08 7.82
CA THR A 18 46.16 -39.29 6.47
C THR A 18 44.73 -39.84 6.47
N LEU A 19 44.35 -40.64 7.46
CA LEU A 19 42.98 -41.15 7.61
C LEU A 19 42.02 -40.06 8.12
N MET A 20 42.48 -39.10 8.93
CA MET A 20 41.67 -37.94 9.37
C MET A 20 41.50 -36.87 8.29
N LEU A 21 42.41 -36.76 7.33
CA LEU A 21 42.30 -35.85 6.21
C LEU A 21 41.41 -36.39 5.07
N LEU A 22 41.16 -37.70 5.01
CA LEU A 22 40.25 -38.32 4.04
C LEU A 22 38.78 -38.37 4.50
N SER A 23 38.50 -38.15 5.80
CA SER A 23 37.14 -38.10 6.31
C SER A 23 36.53 -36.67 6.36
N ALA A 24 37.31 -35.63 6.02
CA ALA A 24 36.85 -34.23 5.97
C ALA A 24 36.42 -33.77 4.56
N ALA A 25 36.46 -34.64 3.57
CA ALA A 25 36.08 -34.30 2.21
C ALA A 25 34.82 -35.08 1.82
N SER A 26 33.64 -34.70 2.25
CA SER A 26 32.34 -34.93 1.60
C SER A 26 31.16 -34.49 2.47
N LEU A 27 31.20 -33.28 3.01
CA LEU A 27 29.97 -32.54 3.27
C LEU A 27 29.96 -31.35 2.32
N VAL A 28 29.92 -31.66 1.02
CA VAL A 28 29.37 -30.72 0.05
C VAL A 28 27.90 -30.67 0.39
N ALA A 29 27.47 -29.59 1.05
CA ALA A 29 26.07 -29.24 1.14
C ALA A 29 25.55 -29.24 -0.30
N GLN A 30 24.72 -30.22 -0.64
CA GLN A 30 23.95 -30.15 -1.87
C GLN A 30 23.15 -28.85 -1.78
N GLU A 31 23.56 -27.86 -2.58
CA GLU A 31 22.68 -26.74 -2.85
C GLU A 31 21.34 -27.35 -3.27
N PRO A 32 20.22 -26.92 -2.67
CA PRO A 32 18.92 -27.39 -3.09
C PRO A 32 18.83 -27.12 -4.58
N THR A 33 18.75 -28.17 -5.36
CA THR A 33 18.52 -28.08 -6.81
C THR A 33 17.31 -27.17 -6.99
N ALA A 34 17.54 -25.99 -7.57
CA ALA A 34 16.47 -25.06 -7.90
C ALA A 34 15.49 -25.80 -8.81
N THR A 35 14.44 -26.34 -8.23
CA THR A 35 13.35 -26.98 -8.96
C THR A 35 12.77 -25.88 -9.85
N LYS A 36 12.74 -26.13 -11.17
CA LYS A 36 12.18 -25.17 -12.13
C LYS A 36 10.76 -24.81 -11.69
N TYR A 37 10.45 -23.50 -11.69
CA TYR A 37 9.09 -23.01 -11.45
C TYR A 37 8.14 -23.74 -12.39
N ASP A 38 7.18 -24.45 -11.83
CA ASP A 38 6.12 -25.06 -12.61
C ASP A 38 5.11 -23.98 -12.96
N HIS A 39 5.25 -23.41 -14.15
CA HIS A 39 4.35 -22.38 -14.69
C HIS A 39 2.88 -22.86 -14.78
N ASN A 40 2.62 -24.16 -14.57
CA ASN A 40 1.26 -24.71 -14.55
C ASN A 40 0.59 -24.63 -13.17
N LYS A 41 1.36 -24.40 -12.09
CA LYS A 41 0.80 -24.20 -10.75
C LYS A 41 0.56 -22.72 -10.48
N LYS A 42 -0.67 -22.26 -10.72
CA LYS A 42 -1.12 -20.91 -10.38
C LYS A 42 -1.38 -20.81 -8.87
N PRO A 43 -0.68 -19.94 -8.13
CA PRO A 43 -0.97 -19.74 -6.70
C PRO A 43 -2.30 -19.02 -6.50
N ASN A 44 -2.90 -19.24 -5.35
CA ASN A 44 -3.90 -18.33 -4.83
C ASN A 44 -3.27 -16.99 -4.48
N ILE A 45 -4.04 -15.92 -4.57
CA ILE A 45 -3.61 -14.55 -4.27
C ILE A 45 -4.58 -13.98 -3.24
N LEU A 46 -4.08 -13.57 -2.07
CA LEU A 46 -4.87 -12.91 -1.03
C LEU A 46 -4.29 -11.53 -0.74
N TRP A 47 -5.08 -10.48 -0.99
CA TRP A 47 -4.73 -9.11 -0.65
C TRP A 47 -5.43 -8.67 0.64
N LEU A 48 -4.65 -8.19 1.60
CA LEU A 48 -5.08 -7.61 2.86
C LEU A 48 -4.84 -6.10 2.77
N VAL A 49 -5.91 -5.34 2.58
CA VAL A 49 -5.84 -3.90 2.28
C VAL A 49 -6.29 -3.10 3.48
N ALA A 50 -5.39 -2.30 4.05
CA ALA A 50 -5.68 -1.36 5.13
C ALA A 50 -6.11 0.01 4.58
N GLU A 51 -7.19 0.59 5.10
CA GLU A 51 -7.62 1.94 4.74
C GLU A 51 -6.83 3.00 5.52
N ASP A 52 -6.43 4.08 4.84
CA ASP A 52 -5.78 5.26 5.43
C ASP A 52 -4.59 4.90 6.33
N PHE A 53 -3.69 4.06 5.84
CA PHE A 53 -2.66 3.46 6.67
C PHE A 53 -1.24 3.71 6.14
N GLY A 54 -0.45 4.50 6.91
CA GLY A 54 0.98 4.68 6.71
C GLY A 54 1.81 3.48 7.23
N PRO A 55 3.15 3.49 7.09
CA PRO A 55 4.02 2.37 7.49
C PRO A 55 4.23 2.28 9.01
N HIS A 56 3.18 2.48 9.83
CA HIS A 56 3.25 2.51 11.28
C HIS A 56 3.03 1.12 11.89
N LEU A 57 3.99 0.22 11.66
CA LEU A 57 4.05 -1.16 12.18
C LEU A 57 5.34 -1.36 12.96
N GLY A 58 5.39 -2.35 13.86
CA GLY A 58 6.60 -2.73 14.60
C GLY A 58 7.75 -3.07 13.65
N CYS A 59 7.51 -3.86 12.61
CA CYS A 59 8.51 -4.21 11.60
C CYS A 59 8.98 -3.02 10.74
N TYR A 60 8.29 -1.88 10.75
CA TYR A 60 8.72 -0.63 10.11
C TYR A 60 9.38 0.36 11.09
N GLY A 61 9.47 -0.01 12.39
CA GLY A 61 10.22 0.76 13.40
C GLY A 61 9.35 1.53 14.40
N THR A 62 8.02 1.50 14.29
CA THR A 62 7.12 2.12 15.28
C THR A 62 7.09 1.26 16.54
N GLN A 63 7.62 1.75 17.65
CA GLN A 63 7.77 0.97 18.88
C GLN A 63 6.50 0.95 19.74
N GLU A 64 5.65 1.96 19.62
CA GLU A 64 4.45 2.16 20.44
C GLU A 64 3.22 1.40 19.92
N VAL A 65 3.33 0.78 18.74
CA VAL A 65 2.28 -0.04 18.13
C VAL A 65 2.47 -1.52 18.45
N PHE A 66 1.39 -2.26 18.59
CA PHE A 66 1.45 -3.70 18.82
C PHE A 66 0.92 -4.47 17.60
N THR A 67 1.84 -4.94 16.74
CA THR A 67 1.52 -5.56 15.44
C THR A 67 2.24 -6.91 15.20
N PRO A 68 2.14 -7.86 16.14
CA PRO A 68 2.92 -9.10 16.08
C PRO A 68 2.61 -9.99 14.88
N ASN A 69 1.38 -9.96 14.35
CA ASN A 69 0.99 -10.80 13.22
C ASN A 69 1.59 -10.29 11.90
N LEU A 70 1.57 -8.97 11.69
CA LEU A 70 2.19 -8.33 10.53
C LEU A 70 3.72 -8.34 10.63
N ASP A 71 4.27 -8.21 11.84
CA ASP A 71 5.70 -8.35 12.09
C ASP A 71 6.18 -9.78 11.77
N GLN A 72 5.41 -10.80 12.17
CA GLN A 72 5.68 -12.20 11.80
C GLN A 72 5.54 -12.42 10.29
N MET A 73 4.50 -11.84 9.66
CA MET A 73 4.33 -11.92 8.21
C MET A 73 5.54 -11.30 7.47
N ALA A 74 6.10 -10.20 7.98
CA ALA A 74 7.31 -9.58 7.44
C ALA A 74 8.55 -10.46 7.64
N ALA A 75 8.67 -11.13 8.79
CA ALA A 75 9.75 -12.08 9.06
C ALA A 75 9.70 -13.33 8.17
N GLU A 76 8.50 -13.77 7.78
CA GLU A 76 8.27 -14.88 6.86
C GLU A 76 8.29 -14.49 5.38
N GLY A 77 8.20 -13.19 5.08
CA GLY A 77 8.06 -12.64 3.74
C GLY A 77 9.15 -11.65 3.35
N VAL A 78 8.77 -10.72 2.50
CA VAL A 78 9.58 -9.58 2.06
C VAL A 78 8.86 -8.29 2.44
N ARG A 79 9.53 -7.42 3.18
CA ARG A 79 9.07 -6.09 3.54
C ARG A 79 9.68 -5.05 2.60
N TYR A 80 8.83 -4.26 1.94
CA TYR A 80 9.23 -3.18 1.04
C TYR A 80 9.19 -1.85 1.79
N THR A 81 10.31 -1.16 1.87
CA THR A 81 10.42 0.09 2.65
C THR A 81 10.16 1.35 1.83
N LYS A 82 10.03 1.24 0.52
CA LYS A 82 9.78 2.36 -0.40
C LYS A 82 8.64 2.03 -1.36
N PHE A 83 7.45 1.76 -0.80
CA PHE A 83 6.23 1.50 -1.55
C PHE A 83 5.27 2.68 -1.45
N PHE A 84 4.80 3.17 -2.59
CA PHE A 84 4.02 4.41 -2.67
C PHE A 84 2.73 4.21 -3.45
N THR A 85 1.63 4.72 -2.89
CA THR A 85 0.41 4.91 -3.67
C THR A 85 0.58 6.08 -4.65
N THR A 86 -0.23 6.11 -5.72
CA THR A 86 -0.19 7.17 -6.74
C THR A 86 -1.13 8.33 -6.43
N ALA A 87 -2.03 8.15 -5.46
CA ALA A 87 -2.93 9.18 -4.98
C ALA A 87 -3.09 9.09 -3.45
N PRO A 88 -3.09 10.22 -2.72
CA PRO A 88 -3.25 10.20 -1.27
C PRO A 88 -4.73 10.15 -0.84
N VAL A 89 -5.59 9.46 -1.61
CA VAL A 89 -7.02 9.33 -1.34
C VAL A 89 -7.57 8.04 -1.92
N CYS A 90 -8.49 7.40 -1.18
CA CYS A 90 -8.93 6.02 -1.43
C CYS A 90 -9.46 5.77 -2.85
N SER A 91 -10.44 6.52 -3.33
CA SER A 91 -11.09 6.26 -4.63
C SER A 91 -10.11 6.32 -5.80
N ALA A 92 -9.30 7.38 -5.87
CA ALA A 92 -8.29 7.55 -6.92
C ALA A 92 -7.19 6.49 -6.83
N SER A 93 -6.67 6.22 -5.61
CA SER A 93 -5.67 5.18 -5.38
C SER A 93 -6.17 3.78 -5.76
N ARG A 94 -7.40 3.43 -5.32
CA ARG A 94 -8.02 2.12 -5.62
C ARG A 94 -8.28 1.92 -7.10
N SER A 95 -8.70 2.98 -7.79
CA SER A 95 -8.85 2.97 -9.25
C SER A 95 -7.52 2.71 -9.96
N ALA A 96 -6.44 3.32 -9.47
CA ALA A 96 -5.11 3.18 -10.05
C ALA A 96 -4.53 1.77 -9.84
N TRP A 97 -4.44 1.27 -8.60
CA TRP A 97 -3.78 0.00 -8.36
C TRP A 97 -4.58 -1.22 -8.85
N MET A 98 -5.92 -1.10 -9.01
CA MET A 98 -6.73 -2.16 -9.64
C MET A 98 -6.62 -2.22 -11.16
N THR A 99 -6.29 -1.12 -11.81
CA THR A 99 -6.12 -1.08 -13.27
C THR A 99 -4.67 -1.19 -13.71
N GLY A 100 -3.71 -0.90 -12.81
CA GLY A 100 -2.30 -0.76 -13.14
C GLY A 100 -1.98 0.52 -13.92
N MET A 101 -2.91 1.50 -13.92
CA MET A 101 -2.79 2.78 -14.61
C MET A 101 -2.77 3.92 -13.60
N TYR A 102 -2.11 5.04 -13.91
CA TYR A 102 -2.29 6.23 -13.09
C TYR A 102 -3.74 6.71 -13.16
N GLN A 103 -4.30 7.13 -12.01
CA GLN A 103 -5.64 7.68 -11.93
C GLN A 103 -5.85 8.90 -12.84
N THR A 104 -4.78 9.66 -13.08
CA THR A 104 -4.77 10.83 -13.99
C THR A 104 -4.83 10.43 -15.45
N THR A 105 -4.27 9.28 -15.84
CA THR A 105 -4.34 8.72 -17.19
C THR A 105 -5.75 8.27 -17.54
N ILE A 106 -6.43 7.64 -16.57
CA ILE A 106 -7.76 7.03 -16.78
C ILE A 106 -8.93 7.93 -16.36
N GLY A 107 -8.71 9.23 -16.11
CA GLY A 107 -9.77 10.16 -15.71
C GLY A 107 -10.36 9.93 -14.32
N ALA A 108 -9.77 9.05 -13.49
CA ALA A 108 -10.28 8.68 -12.18
C ALA A 108 -9.63 9.46 -11.01
N HIS A 109 -9.05 10.63 -11.28
CA HIS A 109 -8.21 11.38 -10.36
C HIS A 109 -8.97 12.21 -9.31
N ASN A 110 -10.18 12.64 -9.61
CA ASN A 110 -11.05 13.33 -8.66
C ASN A 110 -11.77 12.32 -7.76
N HIS A 111 -11.80 12.58 -6.46
CA HIS A 111 -12.41 11.66 -5.51
C HIS A 111 -13.92 11.48 -5.80
N ARG A 112 -14.31 10.26 -6.19
CA ARG A 112 -15.69 9.81 -6.36
C ARG A 112 -16.56 10.61 -7.35
N SER A 113 -15.95 11.28 -8.33
CA SER A 113 -16.70 12.08 -9.31
C SER A 113 -17.58 11.23 -10.23
N HIS A 114 -17.16 10.00 -10.51
CA HIS A 114 -17.80 9.12 -11.48
C HIS A 114 -18.68 8.02 -10.87
N ARG A 115 -19.30 8.27 -9.72
CA ARG A 115 -20.14 7.25 -9.07
C ARG A 115 -21.42 6.90 -9.82
N ASP A 116 -22.06 7.92 -10.38
CA ASP A 116 -23.42 7.80 -10.91
C ASP A 116 -23.58 8.44 -12.31
N ASP A 117 -22.50 8.81 -12.98
CA ASP A 117 -22.51 9.52 -14.26
C ASP A 117 -22.31 8.60 -15.48
N GLY A 118 -22.11 7.31 -15.25
CA GLY A 118 -21.90 6.33 -16.32
C GLY A 118 -20.50 6.32 -16.93
N TYR A 119 -19.52 7.07 -16.37
CA TYR A 119 -18.14 7.09 -16.87
C TYR A 119 -17.52 5.68 -16.88
N LYS A 120 -16.97 5.29 -18.02
CA LYS A 120 -16.30 4.00 -18.21
C LYS A 120 -14.80 4.18 -18.34
N LEU A 121 -14.06 3.13 -17.98
CA LEU A 121 -12.62 3.08 -18.23
C LEU A 121 -12.32 3.24 -19.73
N PRO A 122 -11.20 3.88 -20.09
CA PRO A 122 -10.72 3.95 -21.47
C PRO A 122 -10.60 2.55 -22.09
N GLU A 123 -10.76 2.49 -23.42
CA GLU A 123 -10.65 1.23 -24.17
C GLU A 123 -9.32 0.51 -23.87
N GLY A 124 -9.39 -0.79 -23.65
CA GLY A 124 -8.23 -1.63 -23.33
C GLY A 124 -7.82 -1.63 -21.86
N VAL A 125 -8.28 -0.69 -21.03
CA VAL A 125 -8.04 -0.70 -19.59
C VAL A 125 -9.01 -1.65 -18.90
N GLN A 126 -8.48 -2.55 -18.07
CA GLN A 126 -9.27 -3.57 -17.37
C GLN A 126 -8.83 -3.68 -15.90
N LEU A 127 -9.76 -4.07 -15.03
CA LEU A 127 -9.43 -4.43 -13.66
C LEU A 127 -8.54 -5.67 -13.59
N LEU A 128 -7.65 -5.70 -12.61
CA LEU A 128 -6.87 -6.91 -12.29
C LEU A 128 -7.79 -8.12 -12.05
N SER A 129 -8.90 -7.96 -11.33
CA SER A 129 -9.87 -9.03 -11.10
C SER A 129 -10.41 -9.61 -12.40
N HIS A 130 -10.84 -8.78 -13.35
CA HIS A 130 -11.34 -9.24 -14.65
C HIS A 130 -10.24 -9.92 -15.50
N ARG A 131 -8.99 -9.44 -15.41
CA ARG A 131 -7.85 -10.10 -16.07
C ARG A 131 -7.58 -11.49 -15.49
N LEU A 132 -7.64 -11.59 -14.17
CA LEU A 132 -7.44 -12.86 -13.46
C LEU A 132 -8.60 -13.84 -13.69
N GLN A 133 -9.86 -13.38 -13.76
CA GLN A 133 -11.01 -14.22 -14.17
C GLN A 133 -10.78 -14.84 -15.54
N LYS A 134 -10.35 -14.05 -16.54
CA LYS A 134 -9.99 -14.56 -17.87
C LYS A 134 -8.87 -15.60 -17.85
N ALA A 135 -8.03 -15.55 -16.83
CA ALA A 135 -6.97 -16.55 -16.59
C ALA A 135 -7.45 -17.77 -15.79
N GLY A 136 -8.73 -17.86 -15.45
CA GLY A 136 -9.32 -18.97 -14.71
C GLY A 136 -9.20 -18.87 -13.19
N TYR A 137 -8.92 -17.65 -12.65
CA TYR A 137 -9.00 -17.41 -11.21
C TYR A 137 -10.45 -17.12 -10.82
N PHE A 138 -10.90 -17.73 -9.73
CA PHE A 138 -12.08 -17.26 -9.00
C PHE A 138 -11.76 -15.96 -8.26
N THR A 139 -12.66 -14.96 -8.27
CA THR A 139 -12.36 -13.66 -7.69
C THR A 139 -13.35 -13.29 -6.59
N ALA A 140 -12.83 -12.78 -5.45
CA ALA A 140 -13.67 -12.41 -4.33
C ALA A 140 -13.21 -11.11 -3.62
N ASN A 141 -14.17 -10.29 -3.21
CA ASN A 141 -13.95 -9.14 -2.31
C ASN A 141 -14.69 -9.39 -1.00
N ILE A 142 -13.99 -9.97 -0.03
CA ILE A 142 -14.58 -10.62 1.14
C ILE A 142 -15.28 -9.61 2.06
N ARG A 143 -16.58 -9.86 2.27
CA ARG A 143 -17.45 -9.21 3.27
C ARG A 143 -17.95 -10.23 4.29
N GLU A 144 -18.36 -11.41 3.81
CA GLU A 144 -18.84 -12.49 4.66
C GLU A 144 -17.65 -13.32 5.14
N THR A 145 -17.32 -13.16 6.42
CA THR A 145 -16.23 -13.83 7.11
C THR A 145 -16.77 -14.93 8.04
N PRO A 146 -15.95 -15.91 8.43
CA PRO A 146 -16.32 -16.87 9.46
C PRO A 146 -16.83 -16.17 10.72
N ALA A 147 -17.95 -16.64 11.28
CA ALA A 147 -18.59 -16.04 12.45
C ALA A 147 -17.65 -15.93 13.66
N ALA A 148 -16.73 -16.88 13.82
CA ALA A 148 -15.74 -16.90 14.89
C ALA A 148 -14.77 -15.70 14.85
N TRP A 149 -14.63 -14.99 13.72
CA TRP A 149 -13.76 -13.82 13.64
C TRP A 149 -14.34 -12.60 14.36
N GLY A 150 -15.68 -12.54 14.53
CA GLY A 150 -16.37 -11.42 15.16
C GLY A 150 -16.32 -10.10 14.37
N PHE A 151 -15.90 -10.12 13.10
CA PHE A 151 -15.91 -8.97 12.21
C PHE A 151 -16.28 -9.36 10.79
N ARG A 152 -16.62 -8.37 9.97
CA ARG A 152 -16.84 -8.51 8.51
C ARG A 152 -15.82 -7.67 7.76
N GLY A 153 -15.41 -8.11 6.58
CA GLY A 153 -14.68 -7.26 5.65
C GLY A 153 -15.56 -6.12 5.15
N SER A 154 -14.98 -5.00 4.78
CA SER A 154 -15.77 -3.86 4.28
C SER A 154 -16.35 -4.12 2.87
N GLY A 155 -15.72 -4.97 2.08
CA GLY A 155 -16.07 -5.19 0.68
C GLY A 155 -15.90 -3.95 -0.19
N LYS A 156 -15.11 -2.98 0.29
CA LYS A 156 -14.92 -1.70 -0.38
C LYS A 156 -14.17 -1.87 -1.70
N THR A 157 -14.76 -1.37 -2.77
CA THR A 157 -14.11 -1.16 -4.07
C THR A 157 -13.73 0.30 -4.26
N ASP A 158 -14.66 1.21 -4.06
CA ASP A 158 -14.54 2.67 -4.12
C ASP A 158 -13.90 3.17 -5.43
N PHE A 159 -14.17 2.46 -6.55
CA PHE A 159 -13.64 2.84 -7.85
C PHE A 159 -14.30 4.13 -8.35
N ASN A 160 -13.52 4.97 -9.02
CA ASN A 160 -14.01 6.22 -9.62
C ASN A 160 -14.32 6.01 -11.12
N PHE A 161 -15.08 4.99 -11.43
CA PHE A 161 -15.63 4.65 -12.74
C PHE A 161 -16.76 3.63 -12.58
N ASN A 162 -17.59 3.49 -13.62
CA ASN A 162 -18.70 2.54 -13.64
C ASN A 162 -18.30 1.27 -14.41
N LEU A 163 -18.79 0.13 -13.95
CA LEU A 163 -18.55 -1.19 -14.53
C LEU A 163 -19.85 -1.75 -15.10
N ASP A 164 -19.78 -2.46 -16.23
CA ASP A 164 -20.92 -3.19 -16.80
C ASP A 164 -21.13 -4.54 -16.10
N GLU A 165 -20.01 -5.14 -15.61
CA GLU A 165 -20.01 -6.43 -14.92
C GLU A 165 -19.46 -6.25 -13.49
N PRO A 166 -19.87 -7.11 -12.54
CA PRO A 166 -19.32 -7.08 -11.20
C PRO A 166 -17.78 -7.21 -11.20
N ALA A 167 -17.10 -6.41 -10.38
CA ALA A 167 -15.64 -6.47 -10.25
C ALA A 167 -15.15 -7.82 -9.67
N PHE A 168 -15.99 -8.55 -8.93
CA PHE A 168 -15.70 -9.82 -8.28
C PHE A 168 -16.91 -10.74 -8.34
N GLU A 169 -16.67 -12.06 -8.35
CA GLU A 169 -17.70 -13.10 -8.42
C GLU A 169 -18.36 -13.39 -7.07
N SER A 170 -17.62 -13.20 -5.95
CA SER A 170 -18.11 -13.50 -4.61
C SER A 170 -17.68 -12.44 -3.58
N ASP A 171 -18.35 -12.44 -2.44
CA ASP A 171 -17.97 -11.70 -1.24
C ASP A 171 -17.81 -12.59 0.01
N LYS A 172 -17.72 -13.93 -0.17
CA LYS A 172 -17.69 -14.92 0.91
C LYS A 172 -16.33 -15.59 1.04
N TRP A 173 -15.83 -15.67 2.28
CA TRP A 173 -14.63 -16.45 2.59
C TRP A 173 -14.82 -17.94 2.31
N SER A 174 -16.01 -18.49 2.61
CA SER A 174 -16.32 -19.91 2.48
C SER A 174 -16.15 -20.46 1.05
N ASP A 175 -16.19 -19.60 0.04
CA ASP A 175 -16.10 -20.02 -1.35
C ASP A 175 -14.64 -20.28 -1.77
N LEU A 176 -13.64 -19.77 -1.03
CA LEU A 176 -12.23 -19.79 -1.44
C LEU A 176 -11.66 -21.21 -1.51
N ALA A 177 -11.98 -22.06 -0.52
CA ALA A 177 -11.43 -23.43 -0.45
C ALA A 177 -11.84 -24.30 -1.64
N THR A 178 -13.04 -24.09 -2.18
CA THR A 178 -13.62 -24.85 -3.28
C THR A 178 -13.36 -24.29 -4.66
N HIS A 179 -12.87 -23.05 -4.75
CA HIS A 179 -12.61 -22.35 -6.01
C HIS A 179 -11.15 -21.89 -6.10
N GLN A 180 -10.24 -22.80 -6.41
CA GLN A 180 -8.82 -22.51 -6.60
C GLN A 180 -8.41 -22.68 -8.07
N PRO A 181 -7.49 -21.86 -8.62
CA PRO A 181 -6.86 -20.72 -7.95
C PRO A 181 -7.82 -19.55 -7.74
N PHE A 182 -7.67 -18.82 -6.64
CA PHE A 182 -8.46 -17.61 -6.39
C PHE A 182 -7.59 -16.34 -6.29
N TYR A 183 -8.20 -15.21 -6.62
CA TYR A 183 -7.78 -13.88 -6.22
C TYR A 183 -8.82 -13.30 -5.27
N ALA A 184 -8.45 -13.11 -4.03
CA ALA A 184 -9.33 -12.54 -3.02
C ALA A 184 -8.70 -11.30 -2.37
N GLN A 185 -9.54 -10.36 -1.95
CA GLN A 185 -9.12 -9.24 -1.11
C GLN A 185 -10.05 -9.09 0.10
N ILE A 186 -9.45 -8.66 1.22
CA ILE A 186 -10.17 -8.21 2.42
C ILE A 186 -9.77 -6.77 2.68
N ASN A 187 -10.74 -5.89 2.84
CA ASN A 187 -10.53 -4.48 3.13
C ASN A 187 -10.86 -4.19 4.60
N PHE A 188 -9.89 -3.64 5.34
CA PHE A 188 -9.97 -3.30 6.76
C PHE A 188 -10.14 -1.80 6.92
N GLN A 189 -11.06 -1.39 7.82
CA GLN A 189 -11.44 0.02 8.04
C GLN A 189 -10.97 0.58 9.38
N GLU A 190 -10.21 -0.18 10.15
CA GLU A 190 -9.84 0.19 11.53
C GLU A 190 -9.10 1.51 11.58
N THR A 191 -8.18 1.72 10.63
CA THR A 191 -7.33 2.92 10.52
C THR A 191 -7.98 4.08 9.74
N HIS A 192 -9.22 3.90 9.26
CA HIS A 192 -10.06 4.99 8.76
C HIS A 192 -10.77 5.70 9.93
N ARG A 193 -10.93 7.02 9.83
CA ARG A 193 -11.71 7.80 10.81
C ARG A 193 -13.16 7.30 10.89
N ASN A 194 -13.79 7.18 12.11
CA ASN A 194 -13.22 7.46 13.42
C ASN A 194 -12.53 6.20 13.95
N PHE A 195 -11.37 6.36 14.58
CA PHE A 195 -10.66 5.25 15.19
C PHE A 195 -11.46 4.66 16.35
N LYS A 196 -11.76 3.35 16.28
CA LYS A 196 -12.53 2.63 17.29
C LYS A 196 -11.82 1.32 17.62
N ALA A 197 -10.88 1.38 18.52
CA ALA A 197 -10.13 0.23 18.96
C ALA A 197 -9.94 0.23 20.48
N PRO A 198 -9.66 -0.94 21.08
CA PRO A 198 -9.29 -1.01 22.50
C PRO A 198 -8.00 -0.21 22.74
N LYS A 199 -7.99 0.63 23.78
CA LYS A 199 -6.84 1.45 24.15
C LYS A 199 -5.65 0.59 24.57
N ARG A 200 -4.49 0.80 23.98
CA ARG A 200 -3.20 0.15 24.27
C ARG A 200 -2.05 1.14 24.31
N ALA A 201 -1.99 2.04 23.31
CA ALA A 201 -0.95 3.05 23.23
C ALA A 201 -1.11 4.10 24.34
N ASP A 202 0.01 4.45 24.96
CA ASP A 202 0.08 5.51 25.98
C ASP A 202 0.29 6.86 25.29
N PRO A 203 -0.68 7.81 25.32
CA PRO A 203 -0.53 9.09 24.68
C PRO A 203 0.69 9.90 25.15
N ALA A 204 1.18 9.65 26.37
CA ALA A 204 2.38 10.32 26.89
C ALA A 204 3.68 9.81 26.24
N LYS A 205 3.66 8.64 25.61
CA LYS A 205 4.83 7.97 25.04
C LYS A 205 4.88 7.95 23.52
N VAL A 206 3.74 8.29 22.85
CA VAL A 206 3.70 8.25 21.39
C VAL A 206 4.65 9.30 20.79
N GLU A 207 5.35 8.89 19.74
CA GLU A 207 6.18 9.79 18.93
C GLU A 207 5.32 10.36 17.80
N VAL A 208 5.02 11.67 17.88
CA VAL A 208 4.24 12.35 16.86
C VAL A 208 5.16 13.05 15.86
N PRO A 209 4.77 13.20 14.58
CA PRO A 209 5.55 13.96 13.61
C PRO A 209 5.91 15.37 14.10
N PRO A 210 7.14 15.86 13.91
CA PRO A 210 7.65 17.09 14.51
C PRO A 210 6.96 18.39 14.03
N TYR A 211 6.22 18.32 12.94
CA TYR A 211 5.41 19.43 12.45
C TYR A 211 4.09 19.61 13.20
N TYR A 212 3.72 18.71 14.11
CA TYR A 212 2.59 18.94 15.01
C TYR A 212 3.05 19.60 16.30
N PRO A 213 2.20 20.44 16.93
CA PRO A 213 2.47 20.93 18.27
C PRO A 213 2.43 19.75 19.28
N ASP A 214 3.33 19.78 20.26
CA ASP A 214 3.26 18.86 21.39
C ASP A 214 2.07 19.21 22.28
N HIS A 215 0.93 18.60 22.02
CA HIS A 215 -0.34 18.89 22.65
C HIS A 215 -1.10 17.59 22.95
N GLU A 216 -1.86 17.57 24.04
CA GLU A 216 -2.62 16.39 24.47
C GLU A 216 -3.55 15.86 23.37
N VAL A 217 -4.28 16.72 22.69
CA VAL A 217 -5.16 16.35 21.56
C VAL A 217 -4.41 15.64 20.45
N VAL A 218 -3.21 16.10 20.11
CA VAL A 218 -2.36 15.48 19.07
C VAL A 218 -1.91 14.10 19.52
N ARG A 219 -1.42 13.99 20.75
CA ARG A 219 -0.94 12.71 21.32
C ARG A 219 -2.08 11.70 21.47
N GLN A 220 -3.25 12.13 21.91
CA GLN A 220 -4.43 11.26 22.00
C GLN A 220 -4.91 10.79 20.62
N ASP A 221 -4.97 11.66 19.63
CA ASP A 221 -5.36 11.33 18.27
C ASP A 221 -4.39 10.32 17.64
N TRP A 222 -3.08 10.52 17.85
CA TRP A 222 -2.05 9.61 17.36
C TRP A 222 -2.09 8.25 18.07
N ALA A 223 -2.25 8.22 19.40
CA ALA A 223 -2.40 6.99 20.17
C ALA A 223 -3.62 6.17 19.70
N GLN A 224 -4.76 6.82 19.46
CA GLN A 224 -5.96 6.14 18.94
C GLN A 224 -5.73 5.52 17.55
N TYR A 225 -4.95 6.17 16.71
CA TYR A 225 -4.55 5.61 15.41
C TYR A 225 -3.66 4.37 15.57
N LEU A 226 -2.69 4.38 16.49
CA LEU A 226 -1.86 3.21 16.78
C LEU A 226 -2.66 2.06 17.42
N ASP A 227 -3.67 2.38 18.24
CA ASP A 227 -4.63 1.40 18.74
C ASP A 227 -5.42 0.76 17.61
N ALA A 228 -5.86 1.57 16.63
CA ALA A 228 -6.56 1.09 15.45
C ALA A 228 -5.65 0.20 14.57
N ALA A 229 -4.36 0.53 14.46
CA ALA A 229 -3.38 -0.31 13.78
C ALA A 229 -3.17 -1.66 14.50
N SER A 230 -3.18 -1.66 15.84
CA SER A 230 -3.09 -2.89 16.64
C SER A 230 -4.33 -3.78 16.48
N GLU A 231 -5.53 -3.19 16.35
CA GLU A 231 -6.77 -3.94 16.08
C GLU A 231 -6.80 -4.48 14.63
N LEU A 232 -6.31 -3.72 13.67
CA LEU A 232 -6.08 -4.18 12.29
C LEU A 232 -5.18 -5.42 12.29
N ASP A 233 -4.05 -5.38 12.98
CA ASP A 233 -3.11 -6.50 13.10
C ASP A 233 -3.77 -7.74 13.69
N ARG A 234 -4.56 -7.57 14.77
CA ARG A 234 -5.31 -8.68 15.38
C ARG A 234 -6.25 -9.36 14.36
N LYS A 235 -6.95 -8.56 13.55
CA LYS A 235 -7.85 -9.09 12.51
C LYS A 235 -7.08 -9.78 11.38
N VAL A 236 -5.95 -9.23 10.96
CA VAL A 236 -5.04 -9.89 10.02
C VAL A 236 -4.58 -11.24 10.57
N GLY A 237 -4.25 -11.32 11.87
CA GLY A 237 -3.89 -12.57 12.53
C GLY A 237 -4.97 -13.64 12.43
N LEU A 238 -6.26 -13.28 12.60
CA LEU A 238 -7.38 -14.21 12.43
C LEU A 238 -7.49 -14.73 10.99
N VAL A 239 -7.30 -13.86 10.00
CA VAL A 239 -7.31 -14.24 8.58
C VAL A 239 -6.18 -15.23 8.28
N LEU A 240 -4.96 -14.93 8.73
CA LEU A 240 -3.79 -15.79 8.50
C LEU A 240 -3.93 -17.16 9.20
N ALA A 241 -4.50 -17.18 10.41
CA ALA A 241 -4.77 -18.42 11.15
C ALA A 241 -5.81 -19.28 10.44
N GLN A 242 -6.89 -18.70 9.92
CA GLN A 242 -7.91 -19.41 9.15
C GLN A 242 -7.35 -19.96 7.83
N LEU A 243 -6.59 -19.14 7.09
CA LEU A 243 -5.93 -19.58 5.86
C LEU A 243 -5.07 -20.83 6.10
N LYS A 244 -4.35 -20.85 7.24
CA LYS A 244 -3.53 -21.99 7.66
C LYS A 244 -4.38 -23.18 8.10
N ALA A 245 -5.45 -22.95 8.87
CA ALA A 245 -6.35 -24.03 9.33
C ALA A 245 -7.04 -24.76 8.17
N GLU A 246 -7.33 -24.06 7.08
CA GLU A 246 -7.89 -24.61 5.86
C GLU A 246 -6.82 -25.20 4.90
N GLY A 247 -5.52 -25.13 5.27
CA GLY A 247 -4.41 -25.62 4.45
C GLY A 247 -4.13 -24.81 3.18
N LEU A 248 -4.77 -23.65 3.04
CA LEU A 248 -4.63 -22.77 1.88
C LEU A 248 -3.33 -21.97 1.90
N ASP A 249 -2.71 -21.79 3.06
CA ASP A 249 -1.46 -21.04 3.25
C ASP A 249 -0.28 -21.59 2.44
N LYS A 250 -0.29 -22.90 2.16
CA LYS A 250 0.75 -23.59 1.40
C LYS A 250 0.82 -23.19 -0.08
N ASN A 251 -0.28 -22.71 -0.63
CA ASN A 251 -0.39 -22.30 -2.04
C ASN A 251 -0.93 -20.86 -2.21
N THR A 252 -0.88 -20.01 -1.18
CA THR A 252 -1.41 -18.65 -1.25
C THR A 252 -0.31 -17.61 -1.06
N VAL A 253 -0.15 -16.74 -2.05
CA VAL A 253 0.61 -15.50 -1.91
C VAL A 253 -0.23 -14.51 -1.12
N VAL A 254 0.28 -14.05 0.02
CA VAL A 254 -0.40 -13.05 0.85
C VAL A 254 0.29 -11.71 0.71
N VAL A 255 -0.46 -10.67 0.38
CA VAL A 255 0.01 -9.30 0.20
C VAL A 255 -0.72 -8.40 1.18
N PHE A 256 0.00 -7.71 2.05
CA PHE A 256 -0.53 -6.67 2.92
C PHE A 256 -0.05 -5.30 2.46
N PHE A 257 -0.95 -4.33 2.32
CA PHE A 257 -0.60 -2.95 1.96
C PHE A 257 -1.68 -1.94 2.38
N GLY A 258 -1.28 -0.64 2.46
CA GLY A 258 -2.21 0.48 2.68
C GLY A 258 -2.73 1.06 1.36
N ASP A 259 -3.99 1.52 1.33
CA ASP A 259 -4.56 2.14 0.13
C ASP A 259 -4.10 3.60 -0.07
N ASN A 260 -3.86 4.33 1.00
CA ASN A 260 -3.21 5.64 1.06
C ASN A 260 -2.69 5.89 2.48
N GLY A 261 -1.90 6.95 2.65
CA GLY A 261 -1.32 7.30 3.95
C GLY A 261 -2.34 7.66 5.01
N SER A 262 -1.86 7.86 6.24
CA SER A 262 -2.70 7.99 7.45
C SER A 262 -3.70 9.13 7.41
N ALA A 263 -4.87 8.91 8.04
CA ALA A 263 -5.96 9.89 8.12
C ALA A 263 -5.66 11.02 9.12
N HIS A 264 -4.53 11.72 8.93
CA HIS A 264 -4.09 12.87 9.74
C HIS A 264 -3.92 14.13 8.88
N VAL A 265 -3.81 15.27 9.54
CA VAL A 265 -3.44 16.53 8.87
C VAL A 265 -2.12 16.34 8.13
N ARG A 266 -1.99 16.84 6.90
CA ARG A 266 -0.82 16.64 6.03
C ARG A 266 -0.57 15.19 5.58
N GLY A 267 -1.33 14.18 6.06
CA GLY A 267 -1.33 12.80 5.59
C GLY A 267 -2.29 12.62 4.40
N LYS A 268 -3.42 11.90 4.61
CA LYS A 268 -4.48 11.73 3.60
C LYS A 268 -4.84 13.06 2.92
N GLN A 269 -4.92 13.04 1.59
CA GLN A 269 -5.17 14.15 0.68
C GLN A 269 -3.93 15.05 0.39
N PHE A 270 -2.71 14.72 0.83
CA PHE A 270 -1.51 15.49 0.53
C PHE A 270 -0.40 14.64 -0.08
N CYS A 271 0.40 15.24 -0.98
CA CYS A 271 1.43 14.55 -1.76
C CYS A 271 2.78 14.40 -1.04
N TYR A 272 2.79 14.41 0.29
CA TYR A 272 3.97 14.10 1.11
C TYR A 272 4.11 12.58 1.34
N ASP A 273 5.24 12.12 1.88
CA ASP A 273 5.40 10.72 2.27
C ASP A 273 4.30 10.30 3.27
N SER A 274 3.88 11.16 4.18
CA SER A 274 2.77 10.90 5.11
C SER A 274 1.43 10.56 4.43
N GLY A 275 1.23 11.01 3.18
CA GLY A 275 0.01 10.72 2.40
C GLY A 275 0.18 9.63 1.35
N LEU A 276 1.41 9.38 0.89
CA LEU A 276 1.68 8.48 -0.23
C LEU A 276 2.49 7.24 0.13
N HIS A 277 3.35 7.29 1.17
CA HIS A 277 4.15 6.17 1.61
C HIS A 277 3.28 5.23 2.47
N VAL A 278 3.12 3.99 2.00
CA VAL A 278 2.29 2.97 2.65
C VAL A 278 3.09 1.67 2.83
N PRO A 279 2.74 0.82 3.80
CA PRO A 279 3.43 -0.45 3.97
C PRO A 279 3.14 -1.39 2.81
N LEU A 280 4.11 -2.25 2.48
CA LEU A 280 3.93 -3.42 1.62
C LEU A 280 4.71 -4.60 2.19
N ILE A 281 4.00 -5.68 2.50
CA ILE A 281 4.59 -6.95 2.92
C ILE A 281 4.04 -8.04 2.01
N ILE A 282 4.92 -8.86 1.44
CA ILE A 282 4.53 -9.99 0.59
C ILE A 282 5.10 -11.28 1.18
N ARG A 283 4.23 -12.21 1.55
CA ARG A 283 4.58 -13.55 1.98
C ARG A 283 4.29 -14.55 0.87
N TRP A 284 5.33 -15.24 0.44
CA TRP A 284 5.25 -16.31 -0.56
C TRP A 284 5.06 -17.66 0.12
N PRO A 285 4.20 -18.53 -0.39
CA PRO A 285 4.04 -19.87 0.14
C PRO A 285 5.30 -20.71 -0.13
N ALA A 286 5.61 -21.63 0.81
CA ALA A 286 6.83 -22.44 0.75
C ALA A 286 6.85 -23.40 -0.46
N GLU A 287 5.69 -23.85 -0.90
CA GLU A 287 5.56 -24.83 -2.00
C GLU A 287 5.69 -24.21 -3.40
N ILE A 288 5.58 -22.89 -3.51
CA ILE A 288 5.81 -22.20 -4.77
C ILE A 288 7.29 -21.95 -4.92
N ASN A 289 7.89 -22.61 -5.88
CA ASN A 289 9.28 -22.41 -6.24
C ASN A 289 9.53 -20.94 -6.55
N ARG A 290 10.43 -20.36 -5.76
CA ARG A 290 10.74 -18.93 -5.84
C ARG A 290 11.53 -18.68 -7.11
N HIS A 291 11.06 -17.74 -7.91
CA HIS A 291 11.89 -17.19 -8.97
C HIS A 291 13.23 -16.73 -8.39
N LYS A 292 14.31 -16.88 -9.15
CA LYS A 292 15.68 -16.54 -8.77
C LYS A 292 15.83 -15.13 -8.15
N HIS A 293 14.89 -14.23 -8.45
CA HIS A 293 14.83 -12.85 -7.97
C HIS A 293 13.84 -12.63 -6.80
N MET A 294 13.13 -13.67 -6.35
CA MET A 294 12.35 -13.57 -5.11
C MET A 294 13.30 -13.65 -3.93
N LYS A 295 13.43 -12.53 -3.23
CA LYS A 295 14.29 -12.43 -2.04
C LYS A 295 13.83 -13.41 -0.97
N THR A 296 14.77 -13.91 -0.17
CA THR A 296 14.53 -14.87 0.90
C THR A 296 13.64 -14.31 2.01
N GLN A 297 13.06 -15.18 2.83
CA GLN A 297 12.29 -14.81 4.02
C GLN A 297 13.03 -13.81 4.90
N GLY A 298 12.30 -12.87 5.51
CA GLY A 298 12.86 -11.83 6.36
C GLY A 298 13.65 -10.76 5.61
N THR A 299 13.56 -10.70 4.28
CA THR A 299 14.30 -9.72 3.49
C THR A 299 13.64 -8.35 3.51
N VAL A 300 14.45 -7.31 3.60
CA VAL A 300 14.04 -5.93 3.41
C VAL A 300 14.38 -5.49 1.98
N ASN A 301 13.36 -5.12 1.22
CA ASN A 301 13.53 -4.53 -0.11
C ASN A 301 13.48 -3.00 0.01
N ARG A 302 14.46 -2.31 -0.60
CA ARG A 302 14.59 -0.85 -0.60
C ARG A 302 14.37 -0.21 -1.98
N ASP A 303 13.94 -0.99 -2.94
CA ASP A 303 13.61 -0.49 -4.29
C ASP A 303 12.34 0.37 -4.24
N LEU A 304 12.27 1.36 -5.12
CA LEU A 304 11.06 2.14 -5.32
C LEU A 304 10.00 1.29 -6.02
N VAL A 305 8.81 1.19 -5.42
CA VAL A 305 7.66 0.47 -5.98
C VAL A 305 6.42 1.37 -5.89
N ALA A 306 5.66 1.46 -6.98
CA ALA A 306 4.37 2.14 -7.01
C ALA A 306 3.21 1.15 -6.86
N ALA A 307 2.10 1.56 -6.25
CA ALA A 307 0.95 0.67 -6.04
C ALA A 307 0.36 0.12 -7.35
N ILE A 308 0.47 0.86 -8.45
CA ILE A 308 0.08 0.38 -9.79
C ILE A 308 0.91 -0.81 -10.27
N ASP A 309 2.10 -1.01 -9.72
CA ASP A 309 3.00 -2.13 -10.05
C ASP A 309 2.45 -3.48 -9.56
N LEU A 310 1.56 -3.46 -8.56
CA LEU A 310 0.88 -4.68 -8.08
C LEU A 310 0.06 -5.34 -9.19
N ALA A 311 -0.78 -4.56 -9.90
CA ALA A 311 -1.59 -5.11 -11.00
C ALA A 311 -0.71 -5.69 -12.12
N ALA A 312 0.34 -4.98 -12.53
CA ALA A 312 1.27 -5.46 -13.55
C ALA A 312 1.99 -6.75 -13.10
N THR A 313 2.46 -6.78 -11.85
CA THR A 313 3.15 -7.94 -11.27
C THR A 313 2.25 -9.17 -11.20
N PHE A 314 1.03 -9.04 -10.68
CA PHE A 314 0.12 -10.18 -10.54
C PHE A 314 -0.50 -10.62 -11.88
N THR A 315 -0.66 -9.71 -12.85
CA THR A 315 -1.01 -10.06 -14.23
C THR A 315 0.10 -10.91 -14.87
N LEU A 316 1.36 -10.51 -14.72
CA LEU A 316 2.52 -11.27 -15.20
C LEU A 316 2.62 -12.65 -14.52
N LEU A 317 2.53 -12.70 -13.19
CA LEU A 317 2.63 -13.95 -12.41
C LEU A 317 1.49 -14.93 -12.72
N ALA A 318 0.32 -14.45 -13.09
CA ALA A 318 -0.80 -15.27 -13.55
C ALA A 318 -0.65 -15.71 -15.02
N ASN A 319 0.43 -15.31 -15.69
CA ASN A 319 0.67 -15.54 -17.11
C ASN A 319 -0.44 -14.97 -18.02
N VAL A 320 -0.91 -13.77 -17.70
CA VAL A 320 -1.91 -13.03 -18.47
C VAL A 320 -1.20 -11.97 -19.33
N PRO A 321 -1.51 -11.87 -20.63
CA PRO A 321 -0.92 -10.85 -21.49
C PRO A 321 -1.46 -9.44 -21.15
N GLY A 322 -0.70 -8.42 -21.57
CA GLY A 322 -1.12 -7.01 -21.52
C GLY A 322 -0.71 -6.23 -20.26
N TRP A 323 0.16 -6.79 -19.42
CA TRP A 323 0.81 -6.05 -18.35
C TRP A 323 1.72 -4.93 -18.88
N ASP A 324 2.32 -5.14 -20.05
CA ASP A 324 3.18 -4.20 -20.78
C ASP A 324 2.47 -2.95 -21.31
N LYS A 325 1.13 -2.96 -21.27
CA LYS A 325 0.26 -1.82 -21.62
C LYS A 325 -0.18 -1.00 -20.40
N MET A 326 0.29 -1.37 -19.22
CA MET A 326 0.02 -0.64 -17.97
C MET A 326 1.11 0.42 -17.73
N ASP A 327 0.78 1.46 -16.97
CA ASP A 327 1.76 2.39 -16.41
C ASP A 327 2.57 1.69 -15.30
N GLY A 328 1.96 0.71 -14.64
CA GLY A 328 2.59 -0.18 -13.67
C GLY A 328 3.64 -1.08 -14.31
N LYS A 329 4.71 -1.38 -13.56
CA LYS A 329 5.82 -2.24 -13.98
C LYS A 329 5.94 -3.43 -13.04
N PRO A 330 6.06 -4.67 -13.55
CA PRO A 330 6.33 -5.81 -12.69
C PRO A 330 7.64 -5.62 -11.92
N PHE A 331 7.62 -5.84 -10.62
CA PHE A 331 8.80 -5.74 -9.75
C PHE A 331 9.22 -7.08 -9.13
N ILE A 332 8.50 -8.15 -9.47
CA ILE A 332 8.79 -9.52 -9.05
C ILE A 332 8.64 -10.43 -10.28
N GLY A 333 9.54 -11.42 -10.41
CA GLY A 333 9.52 -12.40 -11.48
C GLY A 333 10.69 -12.23 -12.45
N ASP A 334 10.86 -13.22 -13.34
CA ASP A 334 12.01 -13.28 -14.28
C ASP A 334 11.98 -12.17 -15.34
N PHE A 335 10.83 -11.54 -15.53
CA PHE A 335 10.62 -10.45 -16.50
C PHE A 335 10.50 -9.08 -15.81
N SER A 336 10.79 -8.99 -14.49
CA SER A 336 10.87 -7.69 -13.84
C SER A 336 12.03 -6.90 -14.47
N GLY A 337 11.71 -5.71 -14.95
CA GLY A 337 12.71 -4.77 -15.46
C GLY A 337 13.58 -4.20 -14.32
N PRO A 338 14.44 -3.22 -14.60
CA PRO A 338 15.17 -2.51 -13.57
C PRO A 338 14.22 -1.82 -12.60
N SER A 339 14.65 -1.68 -11.34
CA SER A 339 13.91 -0.93 -10.31
C SER A 339 13.59 0.47 -10.80
N ARG A 340 12.47 1.04 -10.35
CA ARG A 340 12.12 2.42 -10.67
C ARG A 340 13.14 3.39 -10.11
N GLU A 341 13.55 4.37 -10.90
CA GLU A 341 14.33 5.51 -10.41
C GLU A 341 13.41 6.56 -9.75
N TYR A 342 12.15 6.64 -10.21
CA TYR A 342 11.15 7.59 -9.75
C TYR A 342 9.78 6.93 -9.56
N VAL A 343 9.05 7.41 -8.56
CA VAL A 343 7.61 7.19 -8.39
C VAL A 343 6.90 8.53 -8.41
N PHE A 344 5.66 8.53 -8.89
CA PHE A 344 4.85 9.74 -9.10
C PHE A 344 3.54 9.65 -8.35
N GLY A 345 3.04 10.80 -7.92
CA GLY A 345 1.76 10.91 -7.26
C GLY A 345 1.03 12.18 -7.66
N ALA A 346 -0.28 12.13 -7.55
CA ALA A 346 -1.16 13.24 -7.88
C ALA A 346 -2.31 13.36 -6.90
N ARG A 347 -2.68 14.59 -6.58
CA ARG A 347 -3.90 14.92 -5.87
C ARG A 347 -4.67 15.97 -6.66
N ASP A 348 -5.93 15.70 -6.87
CA ASP A 348 -6.90 16.60 -7.48
C ASP A 348 -8.05 16.88 -6.49
N ARG A 349 -9.28 17.16 -6.93
CA ARG A 349 -10.38 17.42 -6.01
C ARG A 349 -10.63 16.23 -5.07
N CYS A 350 -10.82 16.54 -3.79
CA CYS A 350 -11.32 15.59 -2.80
C CYS A 350 -12.33 16.28 -1.89
N ASP A 351 -13.48 15.68 -1.73
CA ASP A 351 -14.66 16.31 -1.14
C ASP A 351 -14.94 17.66 -1.86
N GLU A 352 -15.21 18.73 -1.13
CA GLU A 352 -15.38 20.07 -1.69
C GLU A 352 -14.05 20.81 -1.98
N THR A 353 -12.91 20.24 -1.59
CA THR A 353 -11.60 20.92 -1.69
C THR A 353 -10.93 20.64 -3.03
N VAL A 354 -10.79 21.66 -3.85
CA VAL A 354 -10.14 21.58 -5.17
C VAL A 354 -8.67 21.96 -5.03
N PHE A 355 -7.79 20.97 -5.08
CA PHE A 355 -6.35 21.17 -5.24
C PHE A 355 -5.89 20.50 -6.53
N ARG A 356 -4.75 20.91 -7.04
CA ARG A 356 -4.01 20.20 -8.07
C ARG A 356 -2.54 20.14 -7.68
N LEU A 357 -2.13 19.00 -7.14
CA LEU A 357 -0.76 18.74 -6.71
C LEU A 357 -0.18 17.60 -7.53
N ARG A 358 1.07 17.71 -7.92
CA ARG A 358 1.85 16.65 -8.59
C ARG A 358 3.18 16.47 -7.89
N THR A 359 3.62 15.23 -7.76
CA THR A 359 4.90 14.95 -7.10
C THR A 359 5.68 13.88 -7.81
N VAL A 360 6.99 14.03 -7.79
CA VAL A 360 7.96 13.00 -8.17
C VAL A 360 8.92 12.75 -7.01
N ARG A 361 9.18 11.48 -6.74
CA ARG A 361 10.07 11.03 -5.68
C ARG A 361 11.12 10.07 -6.26
N SER A 362 12.39 10.38 -6.03
CA SER A 362 13.52 9.47 -6.21
C SER A 362 13.79 8.68 -4.92
N SER A 363 14.85 7.92 -4.85
CA SER A 363 15.21 7.20 -3.61
C SER A 363 15.46 8.11 -2.42
N GLN A 364 16.00 9.32 -2.65
CA GLN A 364 16.39 10.29 -1.63
C GLN A 364 15.52 11.53 -1.61
N TYR A 365 15.13 12.07 -2.76
CA TYR A 365 14.50 13.38 -2.86
C TYR A 365 13.05 13.30 -3.28
N ARG A 366 12.24 14.26 -2.79
CA ARG A 366 10.88 14.54 -3.26
C ARG A 366 10.78 15.95 -3.78
N TYR A 367 10.14 16.09 -4.94
CA TYR A 367 9.70 17.35 -5.49
C TYR A 367 8.18 17.37 -5.61
N ILE A 368 7.56 18.47 -5.17
CA ILE A 368 6.11 18.71 -5.26
C ILE A 368 5.90 19.99 -6.04
N ARG A 369 4.98 19.96 -7.01
CA ARG A 369 4.46 21.14 -7.71
C ARG A 369 3.00 21.32 -7.38
N ASN A 370 2.67 22.53 -6.94
CA ASN A 370 1.33 22.95 -6.58
C ASN A 370 0.79 23.91 -7.65
N PHE A 371 -0.27 23.52 -8.35
CA PHE A 371 -0.95 24.33 -9.36
C PHE A 371 -2.06 25.19 -8.77
N THR A 372 -2.31 25.10 -7.45
CA THR A 372 -3.30 25.85 -6.68
C THR A 372 -2.68 26.51 -5.44
N PRO A 373 -1.53 27.22 -5.57
CA PRO A 373 -0.76 27.70 -4.42
C PRO A 373 -1.46 28.79 -3.60
N HIS A 374 -2.46 29.45 -4.19
CA HIS A 374 -3.25 30.49 -3.54
C HIS A 374 -4.17 29.99 -2.42
N GLN A 375 -4.31 28.67 -2.27
CA GLN A 375 -5.13 28.06 -1.22
C GLN A 375 -4.29 27.67 0.01
N PRO A 376 -4.85 27.75 1.23
CA PRO A 376 -4.19 27.23 2.43
C PRO A 376 -4.21 25.69 2.45
N LEU A 377 -3.26 25.10 3.16
CA LEU A 377 -3.28 23.64 3.41
C LEU A 377 -4.57 23.24 4.16
N LEU A 378 -4.98 24.03 5.15
CA LEU A 378 -6.24 23.85 5.89
C LEU A 378 -7.41 24.54 5.17
N ALA A 379 -7.54 24.39 3.85
CA ALA A 379 -8.73 24.83 3.12
C ALA A 379 -10.00 24.16 3.65
N ALA A 380 -11.14 24.85 3.57
CA ALA A 380 -12.41 24.34 4.08
C ALA A 380 -12.69 22.90 3.59
N ASN A 381 -12.97 22.01 4.53
CA ASN A 381 -13.28 20.62 4.28
C ASN A 381 -14.13 20.08 5.44
N ASP A 382 -15.42 19.93 5.19
CA ASP A 382 -16.42 19.46 6.16
C ASP A 382 -16.07 18.14 6.84
N TYR A 383 -15.51 17.21 6.07
CA TYR A 383 -15.09 15.93 6.63
C TYR A 383 -13.94 16.09 7.62
N LYS A 384 -12.90 16.85 7.26
CA LYS A 384 -11.74 17.08 8.12
C LYS A 384 -12.09 17.91 9.35
N GLU A 385 -12.89 18.93 9.20
CA GLU A 385 -13.33 19.78 10.34
C GLU A 385 -14.12 19.00 11.38
N ARG A 386 -14.90 17.98 10.96
CA ARG A 386 -15.67 17.14 11.87
C ARG A 386 -14.90 15.95 12.44
N GLN A 387 -13.92 15.42 11.71
CA GLN A 387 -13.31 14.11 12.03
C GLN A 387 -11.87 14.22 12.51
N TYR A 388 -11.19 15.34 12.29
CA TYR A 388 -9.77 15.53 12.61
C TYR A 388 -9.62 16.54 13.75
N PRO A 389 -9.51 16.11 15.01
CA PRO A 389 -9.42 17.05 16.15
C PRO A 389 -8.21 17.97 16.02
N VAL A 390 -7.09 17.49 15.46
CA VAL A 390 -5.89 18.27 15.24
C VAL A 390 -6.10 19.40 14.20
N TRP A 391 -7.03 19.26 13.27
CA TRP A 391 -7.38 20.28 12.28
C TRP A 391 -7.89 21.57 12.93
N ASN A 392 -8.81 21.43 13.88
CA ASN A 392 -9.37 22.57 14.60
C ASN A 392 -8.38 23.13 15.63
N LEU A 393 -7.65 22.26 16.34
CA LEU A 393 -6.61 22.66 17.27
C LEU A 393 -5.55 23.57 16.60
N LEU A 394 -5.10 23.22 15.39
CA LEU A 394 -4.12 24.04 14.66
C LEU A 394 -4.67 25.44 14.37
N LYS A 395 -5.94 25.57 13.98
CA LYS A 395 -6.58 26.88 13.76
C LYS A 395 -6.69 27.69 15.06
N GLU A 396 -7.05 27.04 16.17
CA GLU A 396 -7.15 27.64 17.50
C GLU A 396 -5.78 28.15 17.98
N LEU A 397 -4.74 27.29 17.95
CA LEU A 397 -3.39 27.69 18.38
C LEU A 397 -2.78 28.75 17.47
N ALA A 398 -3.12 28.76 16.18
CA ALA A 398 -2.69 29.84 15.27
C ALA A 398 -3.29 31.19 15.66
N ALA A 399 -4.60 31.22 15.96
CA ALA A 399 -5.28 32.45 16.41
C ALA A 399 -4.72 33.00 17.73
N GLU A 400 -4.21 32.09 18.59
CA GLU A 400 -3.56 32.46 19.87
C GLU A 400 -2.05 32.73 19.75
N ASN A 401 -1.45 32.64 18.55
CA ASN A 401 0.00 32.72 18.31
C ASN A 401 0.84 31.74 19.14
N LYS A 402 0.32 30.50 19.34
CA LYS A 402 0.95 29.46 20.14
C LYS A 402 1.62 28.34 19.30
N LEU A 403 1.65 28.47 17.99
CA LEU A 403 2.29 27.46 17.12
C LEU A 403 3.80 27.69 17.03
N GLY A 404 4.56 26.62 17.17
CA GLY A 404 6.00 26.58 16.88
C GLY A 404 6.30 26.67 15.38
N PRO A 405 7.58 26.98 15.02
CA PRO A 405 7.97 27.25 13.62
C PRO A 405 7.70 26.10 12.65
N LEU A 406 7.77 24.84 13.09
CA LEU A 406 7.50 23.68 12.22
C LEU A 406 6.00 23.48 11.93
N ALA A 407 5.11 23.99 12.79
CA ALA A 407 3.67 23.90 12.60
C ALA A 407 3.08 25.09 11.81
N LEU A 408 3.76 26.24 11.78
CA LEU A 408 3.29 27.43 11.08
C LEU A 408 2.96 27.21 9.60
N PRO A 409 3.75 26.43 8.81
CA PRO A 409 3.41 26.14 7.43
C PRO A 409 2.05 25.44 7.24
N LEU A 410 1.59 24.68 8.24
CA LEU A 410 0.29 23.98 8.17
C LEU A 410 -0.91 24.95 8.17
N VAL A 411 -0.76 26.14 8.77
CA VAL A 411 -1.81 27.15 8.91
C VAL A 411 -1.58 28.39 8.05
N ALA A 412 -0.57 28.34 7.19
CA ALA A 412 -0.27 29.43 6.28
C ALA A 412 -1.47 29.74 5.36
N PRO A 413 -1.72 31.04 5.02
CA PRO A 413 -2.86 31.41 4.16
C PRO A 413 -2.73 30.90 2.73
N THR A 414 -1.52 30.50 2.33
CA THR A 414 -1.20 29.94 1.01
C THR A 414 -0.19 28.82 1.15
N MET A 415 -0.13 27.93 0.19
CA MET A 415 0.91 26.91 0.09
C MET A 415 2.03 27.34 -0.86
N PRO A 416 3.25 26.82 -0.72
CA PRO A 416 4.30 27.02 -1.72
C PRO A 416 3.86 26.52 -3.12
N GLU A 417 4.36 27.18 -4.17
CA GLU A 417 4.18 26.71 -5.55
C GLU A 417 5.03 25.49 -5.84
N GLU A 418 6.23 25.44 -5.25
CA GLU A 418 7.15 24.32 -5.39
C GLU A 418 7.77 23.97 -4.02
N GLU A 419 7.95 22.67 -3.81
CA GLU A 419 8.61 22.15 -2.62
C GLU A 419 9.64 21.09 -3.02
N PHE A 420 10.78 21.06 -2.29
CA PHE A 420 11.82 20.05 -2.49
C PHE A 420 12.40 19.61 -1.14
N TYR A 421 12.48 18.28 -0.93
CA TYR A 421 12.88 17.70 0.35
C TYR A 421 13.94 16.63 0.16
N ASP A 422 14.92 16.56 1.09
CA ASP A 422 15.85 15.45 1.25
C ASP A 422 15.31 14.50 2.33
N LEU A 423 14.80 13.36 1.92
CA LEU A 423 14.10 12.40 2.79
C LEU A 423 15.06 11.52 3.61
N GLU A 424 16.35 11.55 3.33
CA GLU A 424 17.36 10.90 4.16
C GLU A 424 17.74 11.79 5.35
N ALA A 425 17.85 13.11 5.13
CA ALA A 425 18.16 14.09 6.17
C ALA A 425 16.91 14.58 6.92
N ASP A 426 15.77 14.63 6.25
CA ASP A 426 14.49 15.14 6.77
C ASP A 426 13.33 14.21 6.34
N PRO A 427 13.15 13.08 7.00
CA PRO A 427 12.10 12.11 6.66
C PRO A 427 10.66 12.63 6.90
N HIS A 428 10.53 13.77 7.61
CA HIS A 428 9.24 14.42 7.87
C HIS A 428 8.93 15.58 6.93
N GLU A 429 9.81 15.87 5.96
CA GLU A 429 9.60 16.93 4.96
C GLU A 429 9.26 18.29 5.58
N THR A 430 10.06 18.71 6.57
CA THR A 430 9.84 19.94 7.34
C THR A 430 10.61 21.14 6.78
N LYS A 431 11.71 20.87 6.04
CA LYS A 431 12.59 21.92 5.50
C LYS A 431 12.51 21.92 3.96
N ASN A 432 11.76 22.88 3.40
CA ASN A 432 11.71 23.08 1.96
C ASN A 432 13.05 23.62 1.42
N LEU A 433 13.73 22.83 0.60
CA LEU A 433 15.05 23.10 0.00
C LEU A 433 14.96 23.66 -1.43
N ILE A 434 13.78 24.10 -1.90
CA ILE A 434 13.57 24.54 -3.29
C ILE A 434 14.48 25.70 -3.72
N ALA A 435 14.88 26.54 -2.77
CA ALA A 435 15.75 27.70 -2.99
C ALA A 435 17.24 27.41 -2.74
N ASP A 436 17.62 26.16 -2.39
CA ASP A 436 19.03 25.82 -2.11
C ASP A 436 19.85 25.79 -3.41
N PRO A 437 20.85 26.68 -3.58
CA PRO A 437 21.66 26.76 -4.78
C PRO A 437 22.52 25.50 -5.00
N ALA A 438 22.88 24.76 -3.94
CA ALA A 438 23.63 23.51 -4.03
C ALA A 438 22.83 22.37 -4.68
N LEU A 439 21.49 22.44 -4.64
CA LEU A 439 20.58 21.41 -5.16
C LEU A 439 19.96 21.79 -6.51
N LYS A 440 20.37 22.91 -7.12
CA LYS A 440 19.78 23.45 -8.36
C LYS A 440 19.62 22.40 -9.48
N GLU A 441 20.67 21.63 -9.74
CA GLU A 441 20.64 20.63 -10.83
C GLU A 441 19.75 19.43 -10.49
N VAL A 442 19.74 18.97 -9.23
CA VAL A 442 18.89 17.88 -8.74
C VAL A 442 17.43 18.30 -8.79
N ILE A 443 17.11 19.52 -8.38
CA ILE A 443 15.77 20.11 -8.49
C ILE A 443 15.33 20.19 -9.94
N ALA A 444 16.19 20.71 -10.82
CA ALA A 444 15.91 20.79 -12.27
C ALA A 444 15.65 19.41 -12.89
N GLN A 445 16.39 18.39 -12.45
CA GLN A 445 16.16 16.99 -12.90
C GLN A 445 14.77 16.50 -12.47
N HIS A 446 14.37 16.71 -11.21
CA HIS A 446 13.05 16.30 -10.73
C HIS A 446 11.91 17.06 -11.43
N ARG A 447 12.09 18.35 -11.72
CA ARG A 447 11.13 19.13 -12.54
C ARG A 447 10.95 18.48 -13.92
N ARG A 448 12.06 18.18 -14.63
CA ARG A 448 12.02 17.53 -15.95
C ARG A 448 11.34 16.14 -15.90
N GLN A 449 11.61 15.36 -14.86
CA GLN A 449 10.97 14.04 -14.71
C GLN A 449 9.47 14.16 -14.46
N LEU A 450 9.04 15.15 -13.67
CA LEU A 450 7.63 15.40 -13.44
C LEU A 450 6.93 15.89 -14.71
N ASP A 451 7.52 16.82 -15.45
CA ASP A 451 6.97 17.32 -16.72
C ASP A 451 6.82 16.19 -17.75
N LYS A 452 7.88 15.38 -17.88
CA LYS A 452 7.88 14.19 -18.75
C LYS A 452 6.75 13.23 -18.36
N TRP A 453 6.56 12.95 -17.06
CA TRP A 453 5.50 12.06 -16.60
C TRP A 453 4.10 12.63 -16.91
N ILE A 454 3.87 13.92 -16.68
CA ILE A 454 2.60 14.61 -17.00
C ILE A 454 2.26 14.44 -18.49
N ASP A 455 3.26 14.66 -19.36
CA ASP A 455 3.09 14.57 -20.82
C ASP A 455 2.86 13.12 -21.29
N GLU A 456 3.69 12.18 -20.83
CA GLU A 456 3.64 10.77 -21.25
C GLU A 456 2.35 10.07 -20.79
N THR A 457 1.87 10.40 -19.58
CA THR A 457 0.62 9.84 -19.02
C THR A 457 -0.62 10.59 -19.48
N LYS A 458 -0.48 11.69 -20.23
CA LYS A 458 -1.61 12.53 -20.65
C LYS A 458 -2.48 12.94 -19.47
N ASP A 459 -1.83 13.46 -18.43
CA ASP A 459 -2.47 13.82 -17.16
C ASP A 459 -3.72 14.70 -17.37
N GLN A 460 -4.89 14.17 -17.03
CA GLN A 460 -6.19 14.84 -17.23
C GLN A 460 -6.53 15.83 -16.10
N GLY A 461 -5.72 15.95 -15.05
CA GLY A 461 -6.04 16.79 -13.89
C GLY A 461 -6.05 18.31 -14.18
N ALA A 462 -5.68 18.74 -15.40
CA ALA A 462 -5.89 20.11 -15.85
C ALA A 462 -7.34 20.38 -16.30
N ILE A 463 -8.13 19.33 -16.54
CA ILE A 463 -9.53 19.42 -16.95
C ILE A 463 -10.37 19.67 -15.69
N MET A 464 -10.95 20.85 -15.58
CA MET A 464 -11.79 21.22 -14.44
C MET A 464 -13.12 20.48 -14.46
N GLU A 465 -13.52 19.92 -13.32
CA GLU A 465 -14.88 19.38 -13.17
C GLU A 465 -15.93 20.48 -13.13
N PRO A 466 -17.16 20.20 -13.63
CA PRO A 466 -18.31 21.08 -13.39
C PRO A 466 -18.54 21.30 -11.88
N ALA A 467 -18.85 22.55 -11.53
CA ALA A 467 -19.02 22.93 -10.11
C ALA A 467 -20.14 22.15 -9.40
N GLU A 468 -21.13 21.67 -10.14
CA GLU A 468 -22.23 20.86 -9.62
C GLU A 468 -21.74 19.48 -9.12
N VAL A 469 -20.76 18.87 -9.77
CA VAL A 469 -20.18 17.58 -9.39
C VAL A 469 -19.47 17.72 -8.04
N ALA A 470 -18.67 18.76 -7.87
CA ALA A 470 -17.95 19.04 -6.61
C ALA A 470 -18.93 19.28 -5.43
N LYS A 471 -20.07 19.93 -5.66
CA LYS A 471 -21.07 20.21 -4.60
C LYS A 471 -21.86 18.99 -4.15
N ASN A 472 -22.02 17.98 -4.99
CA ASN A 472 -22.85 16.81 -4.71
C ASN A 472 -22.12 15.70 -3.91
N GLU A 473 -20.82 15.68 -3.90
CA GLU A 473 -20.04 14.60 -3.28
C GLU A 473 -20.21 14.47 -1.76
N GLY A 474 -20.39 15.59 -1.05
CA GLY A 474 -20.62 15.60 0.41
C GLY A 474 -22.03 15.12 0.82
N ARG A 475 -22.97 14.93 -0.12
CA ARG A 475 -24.40 14.68 0.16
C ARG A 475 -24.90 13.28 -0.19
N THR A 476 -24.16 12.50 -0.95
CA THR A 476 -24.61 11.15 -1.34
C THR A 476 -24.31 10.14 -0.24
N LYS A 477 -25.36 9.69 0.48
CA LYS A 477 -25.33 8.46 1.25
C LYS A 477 -24.91 7.32 0.32
N PRO A 478 -24.06 6.37 0.76
CA PRO A 478 -23.76 5.19 -0.03
C PRO A 478 -25.09 4.50 -0.37
N ALA A 479 -25.33 4.27 -1.66
CA ALA A 479 -26.47 3.50 -2.11
C ALA A 479 -26.41 2.12 -1.44
N SER A 480 -27.42 1.79 -0.65
CA SER A 480 -27.59 0.45 -0.13
C SER A 480 -27.70 -0.50 -1.32
N PRO A 481 -27.02 -1.65 -1.33
CA PRO A 481 -27.15 -2.62 -2.42
C PRO A 481 -28.64 -2.99 -2.53
N LYS A 482 -29.22 -2.79 -3.72
CA LYS A 482 -30.57 -3.24 -4.01
C LYS A 482 -30.61 -4.75 -3.75
N SER A 483 -31.39 -5.17 -2.75
CA SER A 483 -31.70 -6.55 -2.47
C SER A 483 -32.21 -7.23 -3.75
N GLY A 484 -31.67 -8.43 -4.01
CA GLY A 484 -31.96 -9.25 -5.20
C GLY A 484 -33.44 -9.52 -5.48
N PRO A 485 -33.76 -10.25 -6.52
CA PRO A 485 -35.06 -10.27 -7.19
C PRO A 485 -36.19 -10.66 -6.25
N THR A 486 -37.20 -9.81 -6.20
CA THR A 486 -38.46 -10.03 -5.50
C THR A 486 -39.10 -11.34 -5.98
N LYS A 487 -39.22 -12.32 -5.11
CA LYS A 487 -40.03 -13.52 -5.37
C LYS A 487 -41.45 -13.09 -5.77
N ALA A 488 -41.86 -13.45 -6.97
CA ALA A 488 -43.24 -13.27 -7.45
C ALA A 488 -44.20 -13.95 -6.47
N LYS A 489 -45.13 -13.16 -5.92
CA LYS A 489 -46.25 -13.66 -5.12
C LYS A 489 -47.16 -14.47 -6.06
N GLY A 490 -47.16 -15.80 -5.86
CA GLY A 490 -48.13 -16.68 -6.50
C GLY A 490 -49.57 -16.27 -6.12
N LYS A 491 -50.36 -15.94 -7.11
CA LYS A 491 -51.81 -15.80 -6.94
C LYS A 491 -52.41 -17.16 -6.65
N LYS A 492 -52.95 -17.36 -5.45
CA LYS A 492 -53.90 -18.44 -5.18
C LYS A 492 -55.19 -18.10 -5.97
N LYS A 493 -55.57 -18.96 -6.89
CA LYS A 493 -56.94 -19.04 -7.40
C LYS A 493 -57.76 -19.91 -6.44
N GLN A 494 -58.95 -19.41 -6.15
CA GLN A 494 -60.02 -20.19 -5.56
C GLN A 494 -60.47 -21.31 -6.50
#